data_f19779ffe527adbb143cc521e958fef9
#
_entry.id   f19779ffe527adbb143cc521e958fef9
#
_cell.length_a   1.000
_cell.length_b   1.000
_cell.length_c   1.000
_cell.angle_alpha   90.00
_cell.angle_beta   90.00
_cell.angle_gamma   90.00
#
_symmetry.space_group_name_H-M   'P 1'
#
loop_
_entity.id
_entity.type
_entity.pdbx_description
1 polymer ?
#
loop_
_entity_poly.entity_id
_entity_poly.type
_entity_poly.pdbx_seq_one_letter_code
_entity_poly.pdbx_strand_id
1 'polypeptide(L)'
;ALKDPKVLKYCQYYSIVFGGYVALSLWMVQYYVGEFGLDIRVAALLAACFSLPGGVLRAIGGMLSDKYGAHSVTWWVMWVSWICLFLLSYPQTDFTIATVNGPKTFHIGLNVYVFTGIMFLLGICWAFGKASVFKYISDDYPQNIGTISGIVGLAGGMGGFVLPIMFGALMDLTGIRSSAFMLMYGVVWVSLIWMYFTEVRRAPVMGAQGAAQAGNR
;
A
#
# COMPACT_ATOMS: atom_id res chain seq x y z
N ALA A 1 -17.26 4.97 18.14
CA ALA A 1 -16.55 4.90 16.86
C ALA A 1 -15.33 3.95 16.93
N LEU A 2 -14.37 4.16 17.85
CA LEU A 2 -13.15 3.32 17.97
C LEU A 2 -13.40 1.84 18.35
N LYS A 3 -14.56 1.50 18.86
CA LYS A 3 -14.96 0.11 19.16
C LYS A 3 -15.62 -0.59 17.96
N ASP A 4 -15.90 0.15 16.88
CA ASP A 4 -16.51 -0.42 15.69
C ASP A 4 -15.43 -1.09 14.83
N PRO A 5 -15.53 -2.41 14.58
CA PRO A 5 -14.54 -3.15 13.80
C PRO A 5 -14.44 -2.66 12.35
N LYS A 6 -15.49 -2.05 11.79
CA LYS A 6 -15.44 -1.44 10.46
C LYS A 6 -14.53 -0.20 10.45
N VAL A 7 -14.64 0.65 11.48
CA VAL A 7 -13.78 1.85 11.59
C VAL A 7 -12.33 1.46 11.74
N LEU A 8 -12.02 0.45 12.56
CA LEU A 8 -10.64 -0.07 12.71
C LEU A 8 -10.09 -0.60 11.37
N LYS A 9 -10.92 -1.28 10.60
CA LYS A 9 -10.56 -1.76 9.26
C LYS A 9 -10.21 -0.61 8.32
N TYR A 10 -11.00 0.46 8.30
CA TYR A 10 -10.73 1.65 7.49
C TYR A 10 -9.47 2.40 7.95
N CYS A 11 -9.23 2.45 9.26
CA CYS A 11 -7.97 2.94 9.83
C CYS A 11 -6.78 2.15 9.30
N GLN A 12 -6.85 0.82 9.29
CA GLN A 12 -5.80 -0.05 8.77
C GLN A 12 -5.56 0.18 7.28
N TYR A 13 -6.61 0.23 6.46
CA TYR A 13 -6.47 0.47 5.03
C TYR A 13 -5.86 1.85 4.74
N TYR A 14 -6.31 2.87 5.45
CA TYR A 14 -5.82 4.22 5.25
C TYR A 14 -4.39 4.42 5.77
N SER A 15 -4.01 3.69 6.82
CA SER A 15 -2.61 3.66 7.29
C SER A 15 -1.65 3.14 6.22
N ILE A 16 -2.10 2.27 5.32
CA ILE A 16 -1.29 1.78 4.19
C ILE A 16 -1.29 2.81 3.06
N VAL A 17 -2.46 3.09 2.50
CA VAL A 17 -2.56 3.88 1.26
C VAL A 17 -2.21 5.35 1.45
N PHE A 18 -2.32 5.89 2.65
CA PHE A 18 -1.92 7.24 3.01
C PHE A 18 -0.67 7.26 3.88
N GLY A 19 -0.65 6.54 5.00
CA GLY A 19 0.51 6.49 5.89
C GLY A 19 1.74 5.89 5.18
N GLY A 20 1.58 4.75 4.52
CA GLY A 20 2.63 4.13 3.71
C GLY A 20 3.08 5.02 2.54
N TYR A 21 2.14 5.73 1.90
CA TYR A 21 2.47 6.70 0.85
C TYR A 21 3.37 7.82 1.37
N VAL A 22 3.03 8.43 2.51
CA VAL A 22 3.85 9.47 3.13
C VAL A 22 5.21 8.93 3.53
N ALA A 23 5.23 7.76 4.17
CA ALA A 23 6.46 7.12 4.63
C ALA A 23 7.42 6.81 3.48
N LEU A 24 6.92 6.21 2.39
CA LEU A 24 7.74 5.91 1.22
C LEU A 24 8.16 7.19 0.47
N SER A 25 7.31 8.22 0.41
CA SER A 25 7.69 9.50 -0.19
C SER A 25 8.90 10.12 0.50
N LEU A 26 8.98 10.02 1.83
CA LEU A 26 10.13 10.49 2.62
C LEU A 26 11.35 9.57 2.45
N TRP A 27 11.13 8.26 2.31
CA TRP A 27 12.20 7.25 2.22
C TRP A 27 12.87 7.21 0.86
N MET A 28 12.15 7.52 -0.24
CA MET A 28 12.59 7.29 -1.61
C MET A 28 13.87 8.03 -1.98
N VAL A 29 14.06 9.28 -1.59
CA VAL A 29 15.27 10.03 -1.94
C VAL A 29 16.50 9.34 -1.36
N GLN A 30 16.45 8.99 -0.08
CA GLN A 30 17.54 8.26 0.60
C GLN A 30 17.78 6.89 -0.04
N TYR A 31 16.73 6.19 -0.44
CA TYR A 31 16.82 4.90 -1.10
C TYR A 31 17.54 5.01 -2.45
N TYR A 32 17.12 5.94 -3.32
CA TYR A 32 17.76 6.14 -4.63
C TYR A 32 19.24 6.54 -4.53
N VAL A 33 19.57 7.40 -3.57
CA VAL A 33 20.97 7.78 -3.34
C VAL A 33 21.77 6.60 -2.83
N GLY A 34 21.26 5.89 -1.85
CA GLY A 34 22.00 4.82 -1.17
C GLY A 34 22.08 3.51 -1.94
N GLU A 35 21.01 3.13 -2.67
CA GLU A 35 20.95 1.84 -3.36
C GLU A 35 21.46 1.92 -4.80
N PHE A 36 21.14 3.02 -5.50
CA PHE A 36 21.51 3.20 -6.89
C PHE A 36 22.67 4.19 -7.10
N GLY A 37 23.20 4.79 -6.03
CA GLY A 37 24.32 5.74 -6.11
C GLY A 37 24.00 7.03 -6.88
N LEU A 38 22.71 7.43 -6.95
CA LEU A 38 22.29 8.58 -7.74
C LEU A 38 22.58 9.90 -7.03
N ASP A 39 22.82 10.94 -7.82
CA ASP A 39 22.85 12.32 -7.30
C ASP A 39 21.50 12.68 -6.66
N ILE A 40 21.55 13.46 -5.58
CA ILE A 40 20.36 13.80 -4.78
C ILE A 40 19.27 14.51 -5.59
N ARG A 41 19.63 15.29 -6.62
CA ARG A 41 18.66 15.98 -7.49
C ARG A 41 17.92 15.00 -8.37
N VAL A 42 18.64 14.03 -8.95
CA VAL A 42 18.06 12.96 -9.76
C VAL A 42 17.19 12.06 -8.89
N ALA A 43 17.67 11.69 -7.70
CA ALA A 43 16.94 10.90 -6.73
C ALA A 43 15.60 11.58 -6.33
N ALA A 44 15.62 12.90 -6.09
CA ALA A 44 14.42 13.67 -5.78
C ALA A 44 13.42 13.71 -6.95
N LEU A 45 13.89 13.85 -8.19
CA LEU A 45 13.02 13.79 -9.37
C LEU A 45 12.38 12.41 -9.55
N LEU A 46 13.14 11.33 -9.36
CA LEU A 46 12.60 9.96 -9.44
C LEU A 46 11.63 9.67 -8.28
N ALA A 47 11.91 10.16 -7.08
CA ALA A 47 10.99 10.07 -5.95
C ALA A 47 9.67 10.81 -6.23
N ALA A 48 9.72 11.93 -6.97
CA ALA A 48 8.52 12.65 -7.41
C ALA A 48 7.64 11.83 -8.36
N CYS A 49 8.19 10.89 -9.12
CA CYS A 49 7.41 9.98 -9.96
C CYS A 49 6.44 9.11 -9.16
N PHE A 50 6.76 8.79 -7.91
CA PHE A 50 5.84 8.13 -6.98
C PHE A 50 4.86 9.13 -6.34
N SER A 51 5.37 10.25 -5.87
CA SER A 51 4.60 11.20 -5.06
C SER A 51 3.56 11.98 -5.86
N LEU A 52 3.89 12.42 -7.08
CA LEU A 52 2.99 13.22 -7.92
C LEU A 52 1.69 12.47 -8.30
N PRO A 53 1.75 11.26 -8.90
CA PRO A 53 0.52 10.55 -9.24
C PRO A 53 -0.28 10.20 -8.00
N GLY A 54 0.38 9.84 -6.90
CA GLY A 54 -0.24 9.55 -5.62
C GLY A 54 -1.02 10.73 -5.02
N GLY A 55 -0.65 11.96 -5.34
CA GLY A 55 -1.37 13.18 -4.96
C GLY A 55 -2.50 13.54 -5.93
N VAL A 56 -2.18 13.63 -7.22
CA VAL A 56 -3.06 14.20 -8.27
C VAL A 56 -4.19 13.25 -8.66
N LEU A 57 -3.91 11.95 -8.81
CA LEU A 57 -4.88 10.98 -9.36
C LEU A 57 -5.95 10.52 -8.35
N ARG A 58 -6.00 11.10 -7.16
CA ARG A 58 -7.01 10.79 -6.15
C ARG A 58 -8.44 11.04 -6.64
N ALA A 59 -8.65 12.08 -7.47
CA ALA A 59 -9.96 12.39 -8.04
C ALA A 59 -10.47 11.25 -8.94
N ILE A 60 -9.58 10.66 -9.77
CA ILE A 60 -9.91 9.51 -10.60
C ILE A 60 -10.26 8.29 -9.74
N GLY A 61 -9.55 8.09 -8.64
CA GLY A 61 -9.87 7.04 -7.65
C GLY A 61 -11.27 7.19 -7.07
N GLY A 62 -11.74 8.43 -6.82
CA GLY A 62 -13.12 8.71 -6.43
C GLY A 62 -14.13 8.27 -7.48
N MET A 63 -13.94 8.69 -8.72
CA MET A 63 -14.81 8.29 -9.85
C MET A 63 -14.85 6.76 -10.05
N LEU A 64 -13.71 6.07 -9.91
CA LEU A 64 -13.67 4.61 -9.99
C LEU A 64 -14.43 3.97 -8.83
N SER A 65 -14.29 4.52 -7.62
CA SER A 65 -14.97 4.00 -6.43
C SER A 65 -16.49 4.23 -6.50
N ASP A 66 -16.94 5.31 -7.12
CA ASP A 66 -18.35 5.56 -7.39
C ASP A 66 -18.92 4.58 -8.41
N LYS A 67 -18.15 4.24 -9.44
CA LYS A 67 -18.57 3.34 -10.52
C LYS A 67 -18.53 1.86 -10.15
N TYR A 68 -17.47 1.42 -9.46
CA TYR A 68 -17.20 0.00 -9.21
C TYR A 68 -17.37 -0.40 -7.73
N GLY A 69 -17.65 0.57 -6.87
CA GLY A 69 -17.78 0.39 -5.42
C GLY A 69 -16.44 0.43 -4.68
N ALA A 70 -16.48 0.92 -3.44
CA ALA A 70 -15.29 1.06 -2.59
C ALA A 70 -14.56 -0.26 -2.35
N HIS A 71 -15.31 -1.36 -2.15
CA HIS A 71 -14.74 -2.69 -1.93
C HIS A 71 -13.88 -3.15 -3.10
N SER A 72 -14.43 -3.12 -4.33
CA SER A 72 -13.74 -3.60 -5.52
C SER A 72 -12.45 -2.81 -5.79
N VAL A 73 -12.52 -1.48 -5.68
CA VAL A 73 -11.34 -0.63 -5.89
C VAL A 73 -10.28 -0.89 -4.82
N THR A 74 -10.65 -0.94 -3.54
CA THR A 74 -9.70 -1.22 -2.46
C THR A 74 -9.09 -2.62 -2.59
N TRP A 75 -9.87 -3.62 -2.96
CA TRP A 75 -9.40 -5.00 -3.19
C TRP A 75 -8.31 -5.05 -4.25
N TRP A 76 -8.55 -4.47 -5.42
CA TRP A 76 -7.56 -4.43 -6.49
C TRP A 76 -6.33 -3.60 -6.13
N VAL A 77 -6.53 -2.46 -5.45
CA VAL A 77 -5.41 -1.63 -4.95
C VAL A 77 -4.51 -2.44 -4.02
N MET A 78 -5.08 -3.20 -3.09
CA MET A 78 -4.29 -4.01 -2.15
C MET A 78 -3.54 -5.14 -2.87
N TRP A 79 -4.16 -5.84 -3.83
CA TRP A 79 -3.48 -6.88 -4.61
C TRP A 79 -2.35 -6.34 -5.47
N VAL A 80 -2.58 -5.25 -6.21
CA VAL A 80 -1.52 -4.63 -7.01
C VAL A 80 -0.40 -4.11 -6.12
N SER A 81 -0.73 -3.49 -4.99
CA SER A 81 0.25 -3.05 -3.99
C SER A 81 1.09 -4.21 -3.46
N TRP A 82 0.44 -5.33 -3.17
CA TRP A 82 1.12 -6.53 -2.70
C TRP A 82 2.15 -7.06 -3.69
N ILE A 83 1.79 -7.15 -4.97
CA ILE A 83 2.70 -7.57 -6.05
C ILE A 83 3.84 -6.56 -6.21
N CYS A 84 3.53 -5.26 -6.28
CA CYS A 84 4.55 -4.21 -6.41
C CYS A 84 5.54 -4.26 -5.23
N LEU A 85 5.05 -4.32 -4.00
CA LEU A 85 5.88 -4.36 -2.80
C LEU A 85 6.70 -5.64 -2.70
N PHE A 86 6.17 -6.78 -3.16
CA PHE A 86 6.95 -8.02 -3.27
C PHE A 86 8.16 -7.83 -4.18
N LEU A 87 7.95 -7.29 -5.38
CA LEU A 87 9.05 -7.03 -6.33
C LEU A 87 10.06 -6.02 -5.79
N LEU A 88 9.58 -4.94 -5.14
CA LEU A 88 10.43 -3.90 -4.57
C LEU A 88 11.20 -4.37 -3.31
N SER A 89 10.72 -5.39 -2.63
CA SER A 89 11.34 -5.92 -1.41
C SER A 89 12.62 -6.70 -1.68
N TYR A 90 12.85 -7.12 -2.92
CA TYR A 90 14.03 -7.90 -3.25
C TYR A 90 15.29 -7.01 -3.26
N PRO A 91 16.31 -7.30 -2.40
CA PRO A 91 17.53 -6.50 -2.35
C PRO A 91 18.42 -6.76 -3.57
N GLN A 92 19.29 -5.80 -3.90
CA GLN A 92 20.37 -6.01 -4.87
C GLN A 92 21.30 -7.10 -4.32
N THR A 93 21.43 -8.20 -5.05
CA THR A 93 22.13 -9.38 -4.55
C THR A 93 23.06 -9.95 -5.60
N ASP A 94 24.31 -10.19 -5.23
CA ASP A 94 25.30 -10.87 -6.06
C ASP A 94 25.44 -12.33 -5.61
N PHE A 95 25.11 -13.26 -6.50
CA PHE A 95 25.27 -14.69 -6.30
C PHE A 95 26.53 -15.16 -6.99
N THR A 96 27.47 -15.72 -6.24
CA THR A 96 28.65 -16.38 -6.80
C THR A 96 28.47 -17.89 -6.73
N ILE A 97 28.40 -18.53 -7.89
CA ILE A 97 28.24 -19.96 -8.03
C ILE A 97 29.57 -20.56 -8.50
N ALA A 98 30.06 -21.58 -7.81
CA ALA A 98 31.19 -22.37 -8.27
C ALA A 98 30.76 -23.23 -9.47
N THR A 99 31.38 -22.97 -10.64
CA THR A 99 31.17 -23.76 -11.86
C THR A 99 32.43 -24.52 -12.24
N VAL A 100 32.31 -25.49 -13.17
CA VAL A 100 33.43 -26.28 -13.67
C VAL A 100 34.53 -25.38 -14.29
N ASN A 101 34.15 -24.21 -14.80
CA ASN A 101 35.05 -23.23 -15.41
C ASN A 101 35.47 -22.09 -14.47
N GLY A 102 35.29 -22.26 -13.15
CA GLY A 102 35.59 -21.26 -12.14
C GLY A 102 34.32 -20.56 -11.57
N PRO A 103 34.49 -19.66 -10.58
CA PRO A 103 33.33 -18.96 -9.96
C PRO A 103 32.71 -17.99 -10.97
N LYS A 104 31.38 -18.04 -11.10
CA LYS A 104 30.59 -17.07 -11.86
C LYS A 104 29.68 -16.30 -10.90
N THR A 105 29.74 -14.97 -11.01
CA THR A 105 28.86 -14.07 -10.25
C THR A 105 27.69 -13.63 -11.11
N PHE A 106 26.47 -13.79 -10.59
CA PHE A 106 25.22 -13.32 -11.19
C PHE A 106 24.66 -12.23 -10.31
N HIS A 107 24.39 -11.08 -10.89
CA HIS A 107 23.70 -10.00 -10.23
C HIS A 107 22.18 -10.15 -10.40
N ILE A 108 21.43 -10.19 -9.29
CA ILE A 108 19.97 -10.21 -9.29
C ILE A 108 19.50 -8.97 -8.53
N GLY A 109 18.80 -8.10 -9.21
CA GLY A 109 18.26 -6.87 -8.64
C GLY A 109 17.45 -6.09 -9.66
N LEU A 110 16.63 -5.15 -9.19
CA LEU A 110 15.87 -4.29 -10.06
C LEU A 110 16.75 -3.18 -10.61
N ASN A 111 16.67 -2.97 -11.94
CA ASN A 111 17.22 -1.78 -12.55
C ASN A 111 16.44 -0.54 -12.06
N VAL A 112 17.12 0.61 -11.94
CA VAL A 112 16.52 1.86 -11.47
C VAL A 112 15.28 2.28 -12.25
N TYR A 113 15.23 2.05 -13.55
CA TYR A 113 14.08 2.39 -14.39
C TYR A 113 12.87 1.49 -14.09
N VAL A 114 13.11 0.19 -13.95
CA VAL A 114 12.06 -0.79 -13.61
C VAL A 114 11.55 -0.51 -12.19
N PHE A 115 12.47 -0.28 -11.24
CA PHE A 115 12.13 0.10 -9.88
C PHE A 115 11.24 1.36 -9.85
N THR A 116 11.64 2.42 -10.55
CA THR A 116 10.86 3.67 -10.64
C THR A 116 9.51 3.45 -11.30
N GLY A 117 9.44 2.62 -12.34
CA GLY A 117 8.16 2.25 -12.98
C GLY A 117 7.20 1.54 -12.04
N ILE A 118 7.70 0.60 -11.22
CA ILE A 118 6.88 -0.08 -10.20
C ILE A 118 6.45 0.91 -9.11
N MET A 119 7.32 1.82 -8.68
CA MET A 119 6.98 2.88 -7.72
C MET A 119 5.92 3.84 -8.27
N PHE A 120 6.01 4.22 -9.55
CA PHE A 120 4.99 5.03 -10.22
C PHE A 120 3.63 4.34 -10.22
N LEU A 121 3.58 3.06 -10.58
CA LEU A 121 2.36 2.25 -10.53
C LEU A 121 1.78 2.17 -9.11
N LEU A 122 2.63 1.94 -8.12
CA LEU A 122 2.23 1.91 -6.71
C LEU A 122 1.64 3.26 -6.27
N GLY A 123 2.24 4.38 -6.70
CA GLY A 123 1.73 5.73 -6.45
C GLY A 123 0.32 5.95 -7.00
N ILE A 124 0.06 5.49 -8.24
CA ILE A 124 -1.28 5.51 -8.86
C ILE A 124 -2.26 4.66 -8.04
N CYS A 125 -1.90 3.44 -7.72
CA CYS A 125 -2.75 2.52 -6.95
C CYS A 125 -3.12 3.13 -5.59
N TRP A 126 -2.17 3.74 -4.90
CA TRP A 126 -2.46 4.35 -3.60
C TRP A 126 -3.23 5.67 -3.70
N ALA A 127 -3.16 6.38 -4.83
CA ALA A 127 -4.09 7.48 -5.09
C ALA A 127 -5.55 6.99 -5.11
N PHE A 128 -5.80 5.89 -5.82
CA PHE A 128 -7.13 5.28 -5.88
C PHE A 128 -7.57 4.72 -4.52
N GLY A 129 -6.68 4.05 -3.81
CA GLY A 129 -6.93 3.52 -2.47
C GLY A 129 -7.30 4.59 -1.45
N LYS A 130 -6.64 5.76 -1.49
CA LYS A 130 -7.00 6.89 -0.62
C LYS A 130 -8.44 7.36 -0.84
N ALA A 131 -8.90 7.42 -2.07
CA ALA A 131 -10.26 7.80 -2.40
C ALA A 131 -11.28 6.70 -2.03
N SER A 132 -10.96 5.43 -2.31
CA SER A 132 -11.87 4.31 -2.03
C SER A 132 -12.14 4.11 -0.54
N VAL A 133 -11.16 4.36 0.34
CA VAL A 133 -11.38 4.31 1.79
C VAL A 133 -12.37 5.38 2.24
N PHE A 134 -12.30 6.59 1.70
CA PHE A 134 -13.28 7.63 2.02
C PHE A 134 -14.67 7.33 1.44
N LYS A 135 -14.73 6.62 0.32
CA LYS A 135 -16.00 6.13 -0.23
C LYS A 135 -16.67 5.14 0.73
N TYR A 136 -15.94 4.19 1.33
CA TYR A 136 -16.46 3.33 2.40
C TYR A 136 -17.09 4.13 3.54
N ILE A 137 -16.40 5.21 3.98
CA ILE A 137 -16.90 6.03 5.10
C ILE A 137 -18.20 6.74 4.70
N SER A 138 -18.29 7.27 3.47
CA SER A 138 -19.50 7.95 3.01
C SER A 138 -20.69 6.99 2.85
N ASP A 139 -20.45 5.75 2.46
CA ASP A 139 -21.49 4.74 2.26
C ASP A 139 -21.98 4.15 3.59
N ASP A 140 -21.06 3.84 4.52
CA ASP A 140 -21.37 3.19 5.79
C ASP A 140 -21.80 4.16 6.91
N TYR A 141 -21.32 5.41 6.87
CA TYR A 141 -21.52 6.40 7.93
C TYR A 141 -21.95 7.79 7.40
N PRO A 142 -23.04 7.88 6.60
CA PRO A 142 -23.43 9.14 5.98
C PRO A 142 -23.74 10.27 6.98
N GLN A 143 -24.21 9.93 8.18
CA GLN A 143 -24.54 10.91 9.23
C GLN A 143 -23.32 11.34 10.07
N ASN A 144 -22.24 10.54 10.07
CA ASN A 144 -21.06 10.76 10.91
C ASN A 144 -19.77 10.86 10.10
N ILE A 145 -19.86 11.23 8.81
CA ILE A 145 -18.72 11.28 7.88
C ILE A 145 -17.55 12.06 8.46
N GLY A 146 -17.78 13.25 9.02
CA GLY A 146 -16.72 14.10 9.57
C GLY A 146 -15.94 13.46 10.70
N THR A 147 -16.65 12.87 11.68
CA THR A 147 -16.01 12.22 12.82
C THR A 147 -15.23 10.98 12.42
N ILE A 148 -15.81 10.12 11.59
CA ILE A 148 -15.15 8.88 11.15
C ILE A 148 -13.97 9.19 10.25
N SER A 149 -14.13 10.14 9.31
CA SER A 149 -13.02 10.60 8.46
C SER A 149 -11.86 11.20 9.27
N GLY A 150 -12.17 11.92 10.36
CA GLY A 150 -11.15 12.44 11.26
C GLY A 150 -10.35 11.34 11.95
N ILE A 151 -11.03 10.30 12.46
CA ILE A 151 -10.38 9.14 13.11
C ILE A 151 -9.51 8.37 12.11
N VAL A 152 -10.04 8.09 10.92
CA VAL A 152 -9.32 7.38 9.86
C VAL A 152 -8.15 8.21 9.34
N GLY A 153 -8.35 9.53 9.21
CA GLY A 153 -7.28 10.48 8.84
C GLY A 153 -6.15 10.50 9.86
N LEU A 154 -6.49 10.52 11.16
CA LEU A 154 -5.51 10.42 12.24
C LEU A 154 -4.70 9.13 12.17
N ALA A 155 -5.35 7.99 11.97
CA ALA A 155 -4.70 6.69 11.82
C ALA A 155 -3.72 6.69 10.63
N GLY A 156 -4.12 7.28 9.50
CA GLY A 156 -3.23 7.45 8.35
C GLY A 156 -2.02 8.35 8.66
N GLY A 157 -2.24 9.46 9.37
CA GLY A 157 -1.17 10.35 9.82
C GLY A 157 -0.19 9.65 10.77
N MET A 158 -0.70 8.87 11.72
CA MET A 158 0.13 8.04 12.61
C MET A 158 0.94 7.01 11.82
N GLY A 159 0.35 6.36 10.81
CA GLY A 159 1.08 5.48 9.90
C GLY A 159 2.24 6.21 9.21
N GLY A 160 1.98 7.42 8.68
CA GLY A 160 3.01 8.25 8.04
C GLY A 160 4.13 8.72 8.97
N PHE A 161 3.88 8.76 10.27
CA PHE A 161 4.87 9.07 11.29
C PHE A 161 5.66 7.83 11.76
N VAL A 162 4.97 6.73 12.08
CA VAL A 162 5.57 5.54 12.67
C VAL A 162 6.36 4.73 11.64
N LEU A 163 5.85 4.59 10.42
CA LEU A 163 6.48 3.77 9.38
C LEU A 163 7.89 4.22 9.01
N PRO A 164 8.21 5.52 8.82
CA PRO A 164 9.58 5.94 8.55
C PRO A 164 10.56 5.58 9.68
N ILE A 165 10.12 5.66 10.94
CA ILE A 165 10.91 5.25 12.10
C ILE A 165 11.21 3.74 12.02
N MET A 166 10.19 2.94 11.68
CA MET A 166 10.36 1.49 11.51
C MET A 166 11.28 1.16 10.32
N PHE A 167 11.21 1.91 9.23
CA PHE A 167 12.10 1.74 8.07
C PHE A 167 13.57 1.97 8.47
N GLY A 168 13.82 3.05 9.22
CA GLY A 168 15.16 3.34 9.76
C GLY A 168 15.65 2.23 10.68
N ALA A 169 14.84 1.83 11.66
CA ALA A 169 15.19 0.76 12.61
C ALA A 169 15.47 -0.57 11.91
N LEU A 170 14.66 -0.95 10.91
CA LEU A 170 14.87 -2.17 10.13
C LEU A 170 16.15 -2.09 9.29
N MET A 171 16.44 -0.93 8.71
CA MET A 171 17.69 -0.72 7.98
C MET A 171 18.90 -0.84 8.92
N ASP A 172 18.83 -0.26 10.13
CA ASP A 172 19.91 -0.35 11.12
C ASP A 172 20.12 -1.80 11.60
N LEU A 173 19.04 -2.57 11.78
CA LEU A 173 19.10 -3.95 12.24
C LEU A 173 19.56 -4.92 11.14
N THR A 174 19.15 -4.73 9.91
CA THR A 174 19.36 -5.69 8.81
C THR A 174 20.48 -5.28 7.87
N GLY A 175 20.83 -4.00 7.81
CA GLY A 175 21.73 -3.44 6.80
C GLY A 175 21.11 -3.36 5.40
N ILE A 176 19.83 -3.73 5.24
CA ILE A 176 19.15 -3.86 3.94
C ILE A 176 18.16 -2.71 3.76
N ARG A 177 18.38 -1.86 2.73
CA ARG A 177 17.49 -0.72 2.47
C ARG A 177 16.09 -1.13 2.01
N SER A 178 15.97 -2.24 1.29
CA SER A 178 14.69 -2.77 0.83
C SER A 178 13.83 -3.38 1.94
N SER A 179 14.34 -3.48 3.19
CA SER A 179 13.55 -3.92 4.36
C SER A 179 12.31 -3.06 4.62
N ALA A 180 12.33 -1.79 4.22
CA ALA A 180 11.16 -0.92 4.25
C ALA A 180 10.00 -1.48 3.40
N PHE A 181 10.30 -1.97 2.20
CA PHE A 181 9.31 -2.60 1.31
C PHE A 181 8.86 -3.96 1.83
N MET A 182 9.76 -4.74 2.47
CA MET A 182 9.41 -6.00 3.13
C MET A 182 8.40 -5.79 4.25
N LEU A 183 8.60 -4.75 5.07
CA LEU A 183 7.64 -4.37 6.10
C LEU A 183 6.28 -4.01 5.49
N MET A 184 6.27 -3.13 4.48
CA MET A 184 5.04 -2.72 3.81
C MET A 184 4.33 -3.89 3.14
N TYR A 185 5.08 -4.81 2.53
CA TYR A 185 4.55 -6.06 1.98
C TYR A 185 3.81 -6.88 3.05
N GLY A 186 4.41 -7.05 4.22
CA GLY A 186 3.78 -7.75 5.35
C GLY A 186 2.51 -7.04 5.87
N VAL A 187 2.54 -5.71 5.96
CA VAL A 187 1.37 -4.91 6.40
C VAL A 187 0.21 -5.01 5.40
N VAL A 188 0.50 -4.99 4.10
CA VAL A 188 -0.52 -5.20 3.05
C VAL A 188 -1.08 -6.63 3.11
N TRP A 189 -0.26 -7.64 3.38
CA TRP A 189 -0.70 -9.01 3.61
C TRP A 189 -1.75 -9.11 4.72
N VAL A 190 -1.47 -8.49 5.87
CA VAL A 190 -2.42 -8.45 7.00
C VAL A 190 -3.75 -7.85 6.57
N SER A 191 -3.72 -6.78 5.78
CA SER A 191 -4.94 -6.13 5.28
C SER A 191 -5.72 -6.98 4.29
N LEU A 192 -5.03 -7.69 3.38
CA LEU A 192 -5.67 -8.62 2.44
C LEU A 192 -6.35 -9.78 3.17
N ILE A 193 -5.67 -10.36 4.17
CA ILE A 193 -6.24 -11.41 5.01
C ILE A 193 -7.48 -10.90 5.75
N TRP A 194 -7.39 -9.72 6.37
CA TRP A 194 -8.51 -9.11 7.08
C TRP A 194 -9.70 -8.84 6.15
N MET A 195 -9.43 -8.27 4.98
CA MET A 195 -10.46 -8.01 3.96
C MET A 195 -11.13 -9.30 3.49
N TYR A 196 -10.36 -10.35 3.24
CA TYR A 196 -10.89 -11.65 2.84
C TYR A 196 -11.87 -12.21 3.88
N PHE A 197 -11.50 -12.23 5.15
CA PHE A 197 -12.36 -12.76 6.21
C PHE A 197 -13.58 -11.89 6.51
N THR A 198 -13.49 -10.58 6.36
CA THR A 198 -14.57 -9.66 6.73
C THR A 198 -15.54 -9.35 5.60
N GLU A 199 -15.09 -9.37 4.37
CA GLU A 199 -15.87 -8.92 3.21
C GLU A 199 -16.16 -10.06 2.22
N VAL A 200 -15.14 -10.81 1.82
CA VAL A 200 -15.30 -11.84 0.81
C VAL A 200 -16.04 -13.07 1.36
N ARG A 201 -15.63 -13.56 2.53
CA ARG A 201 -16.22 -14.77 3.13
C ARG A 201 -17.63 -14.53 3.67
N ARG A 202 -18.00 -13.31 4.07
CA ARG A 202 -19.34 -12.99 4.62
C ARG A 202 -20.38 -12.65 3.56
N ALA A 203 -20.00 -12.30 2.36
CA ALA A 203 -20.92 -11.95 1.29
C ALA A 203 -21.96 -13.05 0.96
N PRO A 204 -21.62 -14.35 0.88
CA PRO A 204 -22.61 -15.39 0.59
C PRO A 204 -23.63 -15.61 1.70
N VAL A 205 -23.28 -15.36 2.96
CA VAL A 205 -24.19 -15.54 4.10
C VAL A 205 -25.30 -14.47 4.14
N MET A 206 -24.99 -13.24 3.77
CA MET A 206 -25.97 -12.14 3.69
C MET A 206 -26.94 -12.32 2.52
N GLY A 207 -26.48 -12.81 1.37
CA GLY A 207 -27.34 -13.13 0.23
C GLY A 207 -28.36 -14.23 0.55
N ALA A 208 -27.96 -15.27 1.25
CA ALA A 208 -28.83 -16.37 1.65
C ALA A 208 -29.89 -15.93 2.70
N GLN A 209 -29.53 -15.05 3.63
CA GLN A 209 -30.48 -14.52 4.63
C GLN A 209 -31.48 -13.54 4.02
N GLY A 210 -31.06 -12.70 3.06
CA GLY A 210 -31.97 -11.81 2.31
C GLY A 210 -32.99 -12.59 1.47
N ALA A 211 -32.56 -13.65 0.81
CA ALA A 211 -33.45 -14.53 0.03
C ALA A 211 -34.45 -15.29 0.93
N ALA A 212 -34.03 -15.74 2.10
CA ALA A 212 -34.92 -16.41 3.07
C ALA A 212 -35.99 -15.48 3.65
N GLN A 213 -35.67 -14.19 3.85
CA GLN A 213 -36.64 -13.20 4.32
C GLN A 213 -37.59 -12.73 3.21
N ALA A 214 -37.17 -12.71 1.94
CA ALA A 214 -38.05 -12.34 0.83
C ALA A 214 -39.06 -13.46 0.47
N GLY A 215 -38.71 -14.73 0.71
CA GLY A 215 -39.58 -15.88 0.48
C GLY A 215 -40.67 -16.10 1.53
N ASN A 216 -40.63 -15.35 2.62
CA ASN A 216 -41.58 -15.49 3.74
C ASN A 216 -42.57 -14.31 3.84
N ARG A 217 -42.70 -13.51 2.76
CA ARG A 217 -43.73 -12.47 2.56
C ARG A 217 -44.59 -12.82 1.35
#